data_8f5e496f60e9c652f165489e4eada1bd
#
_entry.id   8f5e496f60e9c652f165489e4eada1bd
#
_cell.length_a   1.000
_cell.length_b   1.000
_cell.length_c   1.000
_cell.angle_alpha   90.00
_cell.angle_beta   90.00
_cell.angle_gamma   90.00
#
_symmetry.space_group_name_H-M   'P 1'
#
loop_
_entity.id
_entity.type
_entity.pdbx_description
1 polymer ?
#
loop_
_entity_poly.entity_id
_entity_poly.type
_entity_poly.pdbx_seq_one_letter_code
_entity_poly.pdbx_strand_id
1 'polypeptide(L)' 'RIEQGNLSNVQWFRGIGEYKIDWGPGLRIYLAKDGLKIVILLGGGTKKRQQQDIDKAVALWEDYKRRKASTPKGAK' A
#
# COMPACT_ATOMS: atom_id res chain seq x y z
N ARG A 1 2.17 -2.43 14.48
CA ARG A 1 2.21 -1.07 14.01
C ARG A 1 3.43 -0.81 13.15
N ILE A 2 3.27 -0.02 12.16
CA ILE A 2 4.34 0.24 11.22
C ILE A 2 5.05 1.51 11.61
N GLU A 3 6.32 1.38 11.92
CA GLU A 3 7.10 2.51 12.29
C GLU A 3 8.34 2.50 11.48
N GLN A 4 9.10 3.56 11.60
CA GLN A 4 10.35 3.62 10.98
C GLN A 4 11.17 2.47 11.45
N GLY A 5 11.74 1.72 10.62
CA GLY A 5 12.52 0.59 11.01
C GLY A 5 11.80 -0.72 10.98
N ASN A 6 10.48 -0.68 10.92
CA ASN A 6 9.72 -1.91 10.89
C ASN A 6 9.28 -2.29 9.50
N LEU A 7 9.74 -1.56 8.52
CA LEU A 7 9.36 -1.85 7.15
C LEU A 7 10.02 -3.11 6.61
N SER A 8 10.92 -3.68 7.39
CA SER A 8 11.55 -4.92 6.96
C SER A 8 10.53 -6.05 6.87
N ASN A 9 9.38 -5.92 7.52
CA ASN A 9 8.34 -6.92 7.45
C ASN A 9 7.42 -6.72 6.26
N VAL A 10 7.69 -5.70 5.47
CA VAL A 10 6.90 -5.42 4.30
C VAL A 10 7.57 -6.02 3.08
N GLN A 11 6.79 -6.73 2.29
CA GLN A 11 7.29 -7.29 1.05
C GLN A 11 6.98 -6.33 -0.07
N TRP A 12 8.01 -5.85 -0.77
CA TRP A 12 7.82 -4.86 -1.82
C TRP A 12 7.78 -5.52 -3.18
N PHE A 13 6.77 -5.16 -3.96
CA PHE A 13 6.66 -5.72 -5.29
C PHE A 13 5.67 -4.85 -6.08
N ARG A 14 5.90 -4.76 -7.37
CA ARG A 14 5.04 -4.00 -8.28
C ARG A 14 4.83 -2.55 -7.81
N GLY A 15 5.78 -2.01 -7.09
CA GLY A 15 5.72 -0.63 -6.64
C GLY A 15 4.94 -0.41 -5.35
N ILE A 16 4.41 -1.47 -4.77
CA ILE A 16 3.69 -1.36 -3.51
C ILE A 16 4.29 -2.34 -2.51
N GLY A 17 3.83 -2.26 -1.29
CA GLY A 17 4.28 -3.16 -0.25
C GLY A 17 3.12 -3.91 0.35
N GLU A 18 3.39 -5.10 0.79
CA GLU A 18 2.41 -5.93 1.46
C GLU A 18 2.89 -6.21 2.87
N TYR A 19 2.11 -5.82 3.84
CA TYR A 19 2.43 -6.04 5.24
C TYR A 19 1.43 -7.05 5.79
N LYS A 20 1.92 -8.17 6.23
CA LYS A 20 1.06 -9.21 6.77
C LYS A 20 0.98 -9.12 8.27
N ILE A 21 -0.22 -9.19 8.78
CA ILE A 21 -0.45 -9.19 10.21
C ILE A 21 -0.92 -10.58 10.58
N ASP A 22 -0.12 -11.25 11.37
CA ASP A 22 -0.40 -12.61 11.77
C ASP A 22 -1.33 -12.60 12.95
N TRP A 23 -2.59 -12.42 12.71
CA TRP A 23 -3.56 -12.26 13.76
C TRP A 23 -4.91 -12.75 13.27
N GLY A 24 -5.49 -13.67 13.99
CA GLY A 24 -6.76 -14.25 13.60
C GLY A 24 -6.66 -14.89 12.23
N PRO A 25 -7.56 -14.59 11.34
CA PRO A 25 -7.54 -15.18 10.01
C PRO A 25 -6.41 -14.62 9.13
N GLY A 26 -5.67 -13.68 9.65
CA GLY A 26 -4.59 -13.07 8.88
C GLY A 26 -5.09 -11.85 8.13
N LEU A 27 -4.36 -10.78 8.27
CA LEU A 27 -4.70 -9.54 7.59
C LEU A 27 -3.52 -9.11 6.74
N ARG A 28 -3.82 -8.43 5.66
CA ARG A 28 -2.79 -7.88 4.80
C ARG A 28 -3.11 -6.43 4.54
N ILE A 29 -2.09 -5.61 4.64
CA ILE A 29 -2.25 -4.19 4.37
C ILE A 29 -1.36 -3.86 3.19
N TYR A 30 -1.92 -3.24 2.18
CA TYR A 30 -1.17 -2.84 1.01
C TYR A 30 -0.88 -1.36 1.10
N LEU A 31 0.36 -1.01 0.94
CA LEU A 31 0.79 0.36 1.13
C LEU A 31 1.84 0.72 0.10
N ALA A 32 2.22 1.98 0.09
CA ALA A 32 3.26 2.45 -0.80
C ALA A 32 4.06 3.53 -0.10
N LYS A 33 5.23 3.77 -0.60
CA LYS A 33 6.08 4.81 -0.05
C LYS A 33 6.08 6.02 -0.96
N ASP A 34 5.75 7.15 -0.41
CA ASP A 34 5.80 8.40 -1.13
C ASP A 34 6.85 9.24 -0.44
N GLY A 35 8.11 9.07 -0.84
CA GLY A 35 9.20 9.73 -0.16
C GLY A 35 9.35 9.14 1.22
N LEU A 36 9.20 9.96 2.22
CA LEU A 36 9.27 9.51 3.61
C LEU A 36 7.91 9.16 4.17
N LYS A 37 6.88 9.28 3.37
CA LYS A 37 5.53 9.07 3.83
C LYS A 37 5.05 7.69 3.43
N ILE A 38 4.29 7.07 4.32
CA ILE A 38 3.68 5.78 4.02
C ILE A 38 2.21 6.02 3.69
N VAL A 39 1.81 5.53 2.54
CA VAL A 39 0.44 5.68 2.08
C VAL A 39 -0.25 4.33 2.13
N ILE A 40 -1.31 4.24 2.91
CA ILE A 40 -2.07 3.00 3.00
C ILE A 40 -3.06 2.97 1.84
N LEU A 41 -2.97 1.97 1.03
CA LEU A 41 -3.81 1.86 -0.15
C LEU A 41 -5.05 1.03 0.09
N LEU A 42 -4.89 -0.10 0.76
CA LEU A 42 -5.97 -1.04 0.84
C LEU A 42 -5.69 -2.06 1.94
N GLY A 43 -6.74 -2.53 2.56
CA GLY A 43 -6.61 -3.61 3.53
C GLY A 43 -7.33 -4.84 2.99
N GLY A 44 -6.69 -5.98 3.09
CA GLY A 44 -7.30 -7.22 2.66
C GLY A 44 -7.17 -8.27 3.71
N GLY A 45 -8.05 -9.24 3.70
CA GLY A 45 -8.06 -10.22 4.76
C GLY A 45 -7.98 -11.65 4.31
N THR A 46 -8.37 -11.98 3.10
CA THR A 46 -8.39 -13.37 2.73
C THR A 46 -7.40 -13.66 1.62
N LYS A 47 -6.85 -14.83 1.70
CA LYS A 47 -5.94 -15.29 0.71
C LYS A 47 -6.61 -15.46 -0.65
N LYS A 48 -7.86 -15.83 -0.62
CA LYS A 48 -8.62 -16.01 -1.82
C LYS A 48 -8.69 -14.77 -2.66
N ARG A 49 -8.76 -13.62 -2.04
CA ARG A 49 -8.88 -12.36 -2.74
C ARG A 49 -7.56 -11.64 -2.88
N GLN A 50 -6.47 -12.30 -2.52
CA GLN A 50 -5.18 -11.64 -2.51
C GLN A 50 -4.81 -11.05 -3.86
N GLN A 51 -5.02 -11.80 -4.92
CA GLN A 51 -4.63 -11.30 -6.24
C GLN A 51 -5.47 -10.10 -6.65
N GLN A 52 -6.75 -10.14 -6.36
CA GLN A 52 -7.61 -9.01 -6.65
C GLN A 52 -7.21 -7.80 -5.84
N ASP A 53 -6.87 -8.02 -4.58
CA ASP A 53 -6.47 -6.93 -3.71
C ASP A 53 -5.17 -6.31 -4.17
N ILE A 54 -4.24 -7.13 -4.61
CA ILE A 54 -2.98 -6.63 -5.13
C ILE A 54 -3.23 -5.77 -6.37
N ASP A 55 -4.05 -6.28 -7.29
CA ASP A 55 -4.34 -5.53 -8.50
C ASP A 55 -5.00 -4.21 -8.18
N LYS A 56 -5.89 -4.21 -7.21
CA LYS A 56 -6.58 -3.01 -6.81
C LYS A 56 -5.61 -2.02 -6.15
N ALA A 57 -4.73 -2.53 -5.31
CA ALA A 57 -3.77 -1.67 -4.64
C ALA A 57 -2.84 -1.03 -5.65
N VAL A 58 -2.40 -1.78 -6.64
CA VAL A 58 -1.54 -1.23 -7.67
C VAL A 58 -2.26 -0.14 -8.44
N ALA A 59 -3.53 -0.38 -8.76
CA ALA A 59 -4.31 0.61 -9.47
C ALA A 59 -4.49 1.87 -8.63
N LEU A 60 -4.74 1.70 -7.35
CA LEU A 60 -4.90 2.84 -6.47
C LEU A 60 -3.61 3.65 -6.36
N TRP A 61 -2.48 2.94 -6.32
CA TRP A 61 -1.19 3.62 -6.24
C TRP A 61 -0.91 4.40 -7.52
N GLU A 62 -1.24 3.81 -8.66
CA GLU A 62 -1.02 4.50 -9.93
C GLU A 62 -1.91 5.72 -10.02
N ASP A 63 -3.15 5.60 -9.55
CA ASP A 63 -4.05 6.72 -9.55
C ASP A 63 -3.58 7.82 -8.63
N TYR A 64 -3.08 7.44 -7.46
CA TYR A 64 -2.55 8.39 -6.52
C TYR A 64 -1.38 9.18 -7.14
N LYS A 65 -0.48 8.46 -7.78
CA LYS A 65 0.68 9.10 -8.40
C LYS A 65 0.25 10.05 -9.52
N ARG A 66 -0.74 9.61 -10.28
CA ARG A 66 -1.22 10.43 -11.37
C ARG A 66 -1.87 11.70 -10.88
N ARG A 67 -2.69 11.58 -9.85
CA ARG A 67 -3.34 12.74 -9.29
C ARG A 67 -2.33 13.70 -8.68
N LYS A 68 -1.37 13.14 -7.98
CA LYS A 68 -0.36 13.95 -7.38
C LYS A 68 0.47 14.70 -8.42
N ALA A 69 0.79 14.01 -9.51
CA ALA A 69 1.59 14.62 -10.55
C ALA A 69 0.83 15.70 -11.28
N SER A 70 -0.48 15.56 -11.45
CA SER A 70 -1.24 16.53 -12.19
C SER A 70 -1.76 17.68 -11.34
N THR A 71 -1.64 17.59 -10.03
CA THR A 71 -2.09 18.67 -9.18
C THR A 71 -1.06 19.78 -9.21
N PRO A 72 -1.47 21.00 -9.56
CA PRO A 72 -0.53 22.09 -9.61
C PRO A 72 0.04 22.37 -8.25
N LYS A 73 1.30 22.76 -8.25
CA LYS A 73 1.93 23.07 -7.03
C LYS A 73 1.26 24.23 -6.38
N GLY A 74 0.99 24.14 -5.13
CA GLY A 74 0.33 25.21 -4.44
C GLY A 74 -1.16 25.13 -4.45
N ALA A 75 -1.71 24.29 -5.27
CA ALA A 75 -3.15 24.11 -5.22
C ALA A 75 -3.41 23.17 -4.08
N LYS A 76 -4.36 23.40 -3.40
CA LYS A 76 -4.46 22.55 -2.35
C LYS A 76 -5.50 22.48 -1.68
#